data_dd6fbac7fe32ba9c5262227114bb1b62
#
_entry.id   dd6fbac7fe32ba9c5262227114bb1b62
#
_cell.length_a   1.000
_cell.length_b   1.000
_cell.length_c   1.000
_cell.angle_alpha   90.00
_cell.angle_beta   90.00
_cell.angle_gamma   90.00
#
_symmetry.space_group_name_H-M   'P 1'
#
loop_
_entity.id
_entity.type
_entity.pdbx_description
1 polymer ?
#
loop_
_entity_poly.entity_id
_entity_poly.type
_entity_poly.pdbx_seq_one_letter_code
_entity_poly.pdbx_strand_id
1 'polypeptide(L)'
;MRRVKAFLRANPNQSVSRRAVYTIGGEIPQVGTLAFGLVDRGTNVLEVRPTSVCALSCIFCSVNAGPLSRARWAEYVVEVEALLSALEEVVRFKKIDDVEVHIDGMGDPGTY
;
A
#
# COMPACT_ATOMS: atom_id res chain seq x y z
N MET A 1 7.37 9.77 -9.15
CA MET A 1 6.80 9.73 -7.80
C MET A 1 6.56 11.14 -7.30
N ARG A 2 5.37 11.46 -6.91
CA ARG A 2 5.02 12.79 -6.40
C ARG A 2 4.86 12.74 -4.90
N ARG A 3 5.45 13.71 -4.23
CA ARG A 3 5.25 13.87 -2.80
C ARG A 3 3.95 14.64 -2.56
N VAL A 4 3.07 14.05 -1.80
CA VAL A 4 1.82 14.66 -1.37
C VAL A 4 1.98 15.16 0.06
N LYS A 5 1.21 16.15 0.46
CA LYS A 5 1.21 16.58 1.86
C LYS A 5 0.91 15.40 2.78
N ALA A 6 1.64 15.34 3.86
CA ALA A 6 1.32 14.37 4.91
C ALA A 6 -0.12 14.62 5.36
N PHE A 7 -0.96 13.62 5.26
CA PHE A 7 -2.38 13.80 5.56
C PHE A 7 -2.84 13.02 6.77
N LEU A 8 -2.01 12.14 7.30
CA LEU A 8 -2.35 11.44 8.51
C LEU A 8 -2.29 12.41 9.67
N ARG A 9 -3.42 13.01 9.93
CA ARG A 9 -3.58 13.87 11.09
C ARG A 9 -4.34 13.08 12.12
N ALA A 10 -3.67 12.78 13.19
CA ALA A 10 -4.36 12.37 14.38
C ALA A 10 -5.03 13.57 15.02
N ASN A 11 -5.77 13.27 16.05
CA ASN A 11 -6.33 14.28 16.95
C ASN A 11 -5.26 15.32 17.31
N PRO A 12 -5.57 16.63 17.26
CA PRO A 12 -4.59 17.69 17.58
C PRO A 12 -3.95 17.54 18.95
N ASN A 13 -4.58 16.82 19.85
CA ASN A 13 -4.05 16.57 21.20
C ASN A 13 -3.08 15.40 21.26
N GLN A 14 -2.84 14.72 20.14
CA GLN A 14 -1.91 13.62 20.07
C GLN A 14 -0.64 14.06 19.37
N SER A 15 0.49 13.71 19.97
CA SER A 15 1.77 13.92 19.33
C SER A 15 1.94 12.90 18.22
N VAL A 16 1.63 13.29 16.99
CA VAL A 16 1.77 12.44 15.82
C VAL A 16 2.86 12.97 14.93
N SER A 17 3.77 12.10 14.56
CA SER A 17 4.76 12.44 13.56
C SER A 17 4.08 12.62 12.21
N ARG A 18 4.38 13.74 11.55
CA ARG A 18 3.91 13.98 10.20
C ARG A 18 4.77 13.16 9.25
N ARG A 19 4.12 12.29 8.50
CA ARG A 19 4.78 11.50 7.48
C ARG A 19 4.54 12.10 6.11
N ALA A 20 5.53 12.00 5.25
CA ALA A 20 5.34 12.30 3.85
C ALA A 20 4.50 11.18 3.22
N VAL A 21 3.54 11.56 2.37
CA VAL A 21 2.76 10.60 1.59
C VAL A 21 3.18 10.74 0.13
N TYR A 22 3.55 9.63 -0.47
CA TYR A 22 3.97 9.59 -1.86
C TYR A 22 2.91 8.91 -2.70
N THR A 23 2.54 9.55 -3.79
CA THR A 23 1.68 8.94 -4.78
C THR A 23 2.55 8.19 -5.78
N ILE A 24 2.27 6.91 -5.95
CA ILE A 24 3.02 6.05 -6.86
C ILE A 24 2.26 5.94 -8.16
N GLY A 25 2.85 6.48 -9.22
CA GLY A 25 2.28 6.43 -10.56
C GLY A 25 2.88 5.32 -11.43
N GLY A 26 2.50 5.32 -12.70
CA GLY A 26 2.92 4.28 -13.65
C GLY A 26 4.40 4.27 -13.98
N GLU A 27 5.15 5.32 -13.66
CA GLU A 27 6.59 5.39 -13.86
C GLU A 27 7.38 4.57 -12.84
N ILE A 28 6.74 4.11 -11.79
CA ILE A 28 7.35 3.30 -10.74
C ILE A 28 6.89 1.86 -10.92
N PRO A 29 7.79 0.87 -10.96
CA PRO A 29 7.39 -0.53 -11.01
C PRO A 29 6.51 -0.91 -9.81
N GLN A 30 5.43 -1.64 -10.08
CA GLN A 30 4.47 -2.05 -9.07
C GLN A 30 4.82 -3.38 -8.42
N VAL A 31 5.87 -4.04 -8.88
CA VAL A 31 6.35 -5.31 -8.33
C VAL A 31 7.78 -5.11 -7.86
N GLY A 32 8.11 -5.64 -6.71
CA GLY A 32 9.47 -5.60 -6.20
C GLY A 32 9.60 -5.06 -4.79
N THR A 33 8.51 -4.62 -4.18
CA THR A 33 8.50 -4.18 -2.78
C THR A 33 7.28 -4.74 -2.07
N LEU A 34 7.40 -4.89 -0.76
CA LEU A 34 6.27 -5.30 0.08
C LEU A 34 5.46 -4.09 0.58
N ALA A 35 5.94 -2.88 0.34
CA ALA A 35 5.31 -1.67 0.84
C ALA A 35 4.05 -1.28 0.07
N PHE A 36 4.04 -1.49 -1.23
CA PHE A 36 2.92 -1.13 -2.10
C PHE A 36 2.96 -1.95 -3.39
N GLY A 37 1.88 -1.89 -4.15
CA GLY A 37 1.81 -2.52 -5.46
C GLY A 37 1.35 -3.97 -5.40
N LEU A 38 2.02 -4.81 -6.15
CA LEU A 38 1.65 -6.21 -6.29
C LEU A 38 2.71 -7.11 -5.68
N VAL A 39 2.28 -8.12 -4.97
CA VAL A 39 3.15 -9.17 -4.46
C VAL A 39 2.72 -10.50 -5.07
N ASP A 40 3.59 -11.07 -5.88
CA ASP A 40 3.39 -12.38 -6.49
C ASP A 40 4.29 -13.40 -5.79
N ARG A 41 3.68 -14.34 -5.12
CA ARG A 41 4.41 -15.38 -4.37
C ARG A 41 4.61 -16.65 -5.17
N GLY A 42 4.37 -16.60 -6.48
CA GLY A 42 4.56 -17.75 -7.36
C GLY A 42 3.42 -18.77 -7.33
N THR A 43 2.32 -18.43 -6.71
CA THR A 43 1.10 -19.26 -6.68
C THR A 43 0.01 -18.63 -7.54
N ASN A 44 -1.23 -19.12 -7.42
CA ASN A 44 -2.37 -18.46 -8.06
C ASN A 44 -2.86 -17.22 -7.29
N VAL A 45 -2.25 -16.91 -6.16
CA VAL A 45 -2.63 -15.74 -5.34
C VAL A 45 -1.76 -14.55 -5.70
N LEU A 46 -2.40 -13.42 -5.95
CA LEU A 46 -1.75 -12.12 -6.06
C LEU A 46 -2.23 -11.23 -4.93
N GLU A 47 -1.30 -10.70 -4.16
CA GLU A 47 -1.61 -9.71 -3.16
C GLU A 47 -1.54 -8.32 -3.80
N VAL A 48 -2.60 -7.54 -3.62
CA VAL A 48 -2.70 -6.17 -4.13
C VAL A 48 -2.65 -5.23 -2.94
N ARG A 49 -1.65 -4.37 -2.92
CA ARG A 49 -1.39 -3.43 -1.82
C ARG A 49 -1.51 -1.99 -2.33
N PRO A 50 -2.73 -1.45 -2.34
CA PRO A 50 -2.96 -0.13 -2.92
C PRO A 50 -2.40 1.01 -2.07
N THR A 51 -2.29 0.80 -0.77
CA THR A 51 -1.80 1.83 0.14
C THR A 51 -1.13 1.23 1.37
N SER A 52 -0.19 1.96 1.92
CA SER A 52 0.40 1.64 3.23
C SER A 52 -0.22 2.48 4.35
N VAL A 53 -1.14 3.37 4.02
CA VAL A 53 -1.77 4.27 4.98
C VAL A 53 -2.74 3.52 5.88
N CYS A 54 -2.72 3.85 7.16
CA CYS A 54 -3.66 3.29 8.13
C CYS A 54 -4.06 4.36 9.14
N ALA A 55 -5.36 4.50 9.37
CA ALA A 55 -5.89 5.44 10.37
C ALA A 55 -6.04 4.80 11.76
N LEU A 56 -5.80 3.50 11.87
CA LEU A 56 -5.95 2.73 13.09
C LEU A 56 -4.59 2.56 13.78
N SER A 57 -4.63 2.32 15.08
CA SER A 57 -3.43 2.03 15.87
C SER A 57 -3.71 0.79 16.72
N CYS A 58 -3.92 -0.33 16.02
CA CYS A 58 -4.25 -1.59 16.67
C CYS A 58 -3.08 -2.08 17.52
N ILE A 59 -3.36 -2.48 18.74
CA ILE A 59 -2.33 -2.97 19.66
C ILE A 59 -1.69 -4.28 19.18
N PHE A 60 -2.38 -5.01 18.32
CA PHE A 60 -1.90 -6.28 17.76
C PHE A 60 -1.35 -6.14 16.34
N CYS A 61 -1.06 -4.93 15.89
CA CYS A 61 -0.61 -4.68 14.52
C CYS A 61 0.78 -5.27 14.28
N SER A 62 0.88 -6.23 13.36
CA SER A 62 2.13 -6.88 13.02
C SER A 62 3.03 -6.03 12.10
N VAL A 63 2.47 -5.03 11.46
CA VAL A 63 3.19 -4.18 10.49
C VAL A 63 3.49 -2.78 11.05
N ASN A 64 3.15 -2.55 12.30
CA ASN A 64 3.38 -1.27 12.97
C ASN A 64 2.88 -0.08 12.15
N ALA A 65 1.64 -0.18 11.70
CA ALA A 65 0.96 0.86 10.93
C ALA A 65 0.22 1.82 11.86
N GLY A 66 -0.30 2.87 11.26
CA GLY A 66 -1.17 3.81 11.95
C GLY A 66 -0.46 5.08 12.39
N PRO A 67 -1.24 6.09 12.80
CA PRO A 67 -0.71 7.42 13.08
C PRO A 67 0.23 7.46 14.29
N LEU A 68 0.13 6.51 15.20
CA LEU A 68 0.97 6.46 16.39
C LEU A 68 2.28 5.68 16.18
N SER A 69 2.47 5.07 15.03
CA SER A 69 3.69 4.33 14.73
C SER A 69 4.90 5.27 14.68
N ARG A 70 5.97 4.88 15.33
CA ARG A 70 7.25 5.60 15.30
C ARG A 70 8.24 5.02 14.30
N ALA A 71 7.87 3.89 13.68
CA ALA A 71 8.75 3.18 12.77
C ALA A 71 8.62 3.64 11.33
N ARG A 72 7.54 4.33 10.97
CA ARG A 72 7.27 4.72 9.59
C ARG A 72 7.62 6.17 9.34
N TRP A 73 8.40 6.39 8.29
CA TRP A 73 8.85 7.71 7.85
C TRP A 73 8.02 8.24 6.70
N ALA A 74 7.48 7.34 5.91
CA ALA A 74 6.72 7.67 4.71
C ALA A 74 5.58 6.69 4.51
N GLU A 75 4.56 7.15 3.81
CA GLU A 75 3.44 6.33 3.40
C GLU A 75 3.29 6.40 1.89
N TYR A 76 2.68 5.37 1.31
CA TYR A 76 2.54 5.24 -0.13
C TYR A 76 1.09 5.00 -0.50
N VAL A 77 0.67 5.66 -1.57
CA VAL A 77 -0.66 5.45 -2.17
C VAL A 77 -0.43 5.25 -3.67
N VAL A 78 -0.88 4.12 -4.20
CA VAL A 78 -0.72 3.82 -5.62
C VAL A 78 -1.87 4.41 -6.40
N GLU A 79 -1.58 5.04 -7.53
CA GLU A 79 -2.65 5.50 -8.43
C GLU A 79 -3.42 4.29 -8.97
N VAL A 80 -4.76 4.40 -8.97
CA VAL A 80 -5.64 3.29 -9.34
C VAL A 80 -5.30 2.74 -10.73
N GLU A 81 -5.10 3.63 -11.68
CA GLU A 81 -4.84 3.22 -13.06
C GLU A 81 -3.51 2.50 -13.22
N ALA A 82 -2.48 2.96 -12.51
CA ALA A 82 -1.20 2.30 -12.47
C ALA A 82 -1.31 0.91 -11.86
N LEU A 83 -2.06 0.79 -10.80
CA LEU A 83 -2.27 -0.48 -10.11
C LEU A 83 -3.03 -1.48 -11.00
N LEU A 84 -4.10 -1.03 -11.64
CA LEU A 84 -4.90 -1.89 -12.51
C LEU A 84 -4.13 -2.33 -13.75
N SER A 85 -3.35 -1.43 -14.37
CA SER A 85 -2.50 -1.78 -15.49
C SER A 85 -1.48 -2.84 -15.12
N ALA A 86 -0.82 -2.67 -13.99
CA ALA A 86 0.17 -3.63 -13.50
C ALA A 86 -0.46 -4.98 -13.18
N LEU A 87 -1.63 -4.97 -12.56
CA LEU A 87 -2.36 -6.19 -12.25
C LEU A 87 -2.70 -6.96 -13.52
N GLU A 88 -3.20 -6.26 -14.53
CA GLU A 88 -3.52 -6.87 -15.81
C GLU A 88 -2.31 -7.51 -16.47
N GLU A 89 -1.17 -6.81 -16.46
CA GLU A 89 0.08 -7.35 -17.02
C GLU A 89 0.55 -8.60 -16.29
N VAL A 90 0.51 -8.58 -14.96
CA VAL A 90 0.95 -9.73 -14.15
C VAL A 90 0.03 -10.93 -14.37
N VAL A 91 -1.27 -10.72 -14.44
CA VAL A 91 -2.23 -11.79 -14.70
C VAL A 91 -1.95 -12.43 -16.06
N ARG A 92 -1.71 -11.63 -17.09
CA ARG A 92 -1.34 -12.14 -18.41
C ARG A 92 -0.02 -12.92 -18.38
N PHE A 93 0.95 -12.41 -17.67
CA PHE A 93 2.26 -13.05 -17.54
C PHE A 93 2.15 -14.43 -16.89
N LYS A 94 1.29 -14.57 -15.88
CA LYS A 94 1.14 -15.83 -15.16
C LYS A 94 0.52 -16.93 -16.02
N LYS A 95 -0.29 -16.58 -17.00
CA LYS A 95 -0.94 -17.54 -17.92
C LYS A 95 -1.71 -18.65 -17.21
N ILE A 96 -2.35 -18.32 -16.10
CA ILE A 96 -3.20 -19.25 -15.36
C ILE A 96 -4.63 -18.71 -15.37
N ASP A 97 -5.60 -19.63 -15.40
CA ASP A 97 -7.01 -19.25 -15.53
C ASP A 97 -7.65 -18.89 -14.20
N ASP A 98 -7.07 -19.33 -13.12
CA ASP A 98 -7.64 -19.17 -11.77
C ASP A 98 -6.70 -18.33 -10.91
N VAL A 99 -6.81 -17.01 -11.02
CA VAL A 99 -6.04 -16.07 -10.22
C VAL A 99 -6.92 -15.55 -9.09
N GLU A 100 -6.44 -15.69 -7.87
CA GLU A 100 -7.08 -15.17 -6.69
C GLU A 100 -6.38 -13.88 -6.26
N VAL A 101 -7.15 -12.80 -6.15
CA VAL A 101 -6.62 -11.49 -5.79
C VAL A 101 -6.98 -11.21 -4.33
N HIS A 102 -5.96 -10.97 -3.52
CA HIS A 102 -6.12 -10.57 -2.12
C HIS A 102 -5.72 -9.11 -1.98
N ILE A 103 -6.63 -8.30 -1.49
CA ILE A 103 -6.36 -6.89 -1.22
C ILE A 103 -5.95 -6.78 0.24
N ASP A 104 -4.69 -6.46 0.45
CA ASP A 104 -4.14 -6.28 1.79
C ASP A 104 -3.14 -5.11 1.81
N GLY A 105 -2.26 -5.07 2.76
CA GLY A 105 -1.25 -4.03 2.76
C GLY A 105 -0.49 -3.91 4.07
N MET A 106 0.45 -3.00 4.05
CA MET A 106 1.19 -2.58 5.24
C MET A 106 0.41 -1.53 6.04
N GLY A 107 -0.86 -1.33 5.71
CA GLY A 107 -1.79 -0.43 6.36
C GLY A 107 -3.21 -0.96 6.22
N ASP A 108 -4.16 -0.08 6.11
CA ASP A 108 -5.57 -0.41 5.95
C ASP A 108 -6.03 -0.12 4.53
N PRO A 109 -6.23 -1.14 3.68
CA PRO A 109 -6.69 -0.91 2.32
C PRO A 109 -8.08 -0.27 2.25
N GLY A 110 -8.84 -0.32 3.34
CA GLY A 110 -10.11 0.39 3.43
C GLY A 110 -10.00 1.91 3.39
N THR A 111 -8.80 2.45 3.54
CA THR A 111 -8.56 3.89 3.40
C THR A 111 -8.40 4.31 1.94
N TYR A 112 -8.29 3.38 1.04
CA TYR A 112 -8.04 3.62 -0.40
C TYR A 112 -9.37 3.90 -1.16
#